data_ef4b9ec71439653e321c7d3d7b59f120
#
_entry.id   ef4b9ec71439653e321c7d3d7b59f120
#
_cell.length_a   1.000
_cell.length_b   1.000
_cell.length_c   1.000
_cell.angle_alpha   90.00
_cell.angle_beta   90.00
_cell.angle_gamma   90.00
#
_symmetry.space_group_name_H-M   'P 1'
#
loop_
_entity.id
_entity.type
_entity.pdbx_description
1 polymer ?
#
loop_
_entity_poly.entity_id
_entity_poly.type
_entity_poly.pdbx_seq_one_letter_code
_entity_poly.pdbx_strand_id
1 'polypeptide(L)'
;MSKIIGIDLGTTNSCVAVMEGGKPTVIANQEGARTTPSIVAFTKNGERLVGEPAKRQAVTNAEKTISSIKRHMGTDYKQAIDDKQYSPQQISAMILQKLKADAEGYLGEKVSEAVITVPAYFNDAQRQ
;
A
#
# COMPACT_ATOMS: atom_id res chain seq x y z
N MET A 1 -2.19 -12.85 -21.45
CA MET A 1 -1.40 -11.63 -21.26
C MET A 1 -1.61 -11.07 -19.86
N SER A 2 -0.53 -10.69 -19.22
CA SER A 2 -0.66 -10.00 -17.93
C SER A 2 -1.18 -8.58 -18.16
N LYS A 3 -1.95 -8.08 -17.21
CA LYS A 3 -2.50 -6.73 -17.28
C LYS A 3 -1.62 -5.74 -16.54
N ILE A 4 -1.68 -4.50 -16.98
CA ILE A 4 -0.98 -3.39 -16.32
C ILE A 4 -1.98 -2.70 -15.40
N ILE A 5 -1.59 -2.50 -14.16
CA ILE A 5 -2.42 -1.78 -13.18
C ILE A 5 -1.81 -0.42 -12.88
N GLY A 6 -2.67 0.53 -12.50
CA GLY A 6 -2.23 1.82 -12.01
C GLY A 6 -2.46 1.89 -10.51
N ILE A 7 -1.47 2.37 -9.78
CA ILE A 7 -1.56 2.51 -8.33
C ILE A 7 -1.35 3.96 -7.95
N ASP A 8 -2.29 4.50 -7.16
CA ASP A 8 -2.13 5.79 -6.52
C ASP A 8 -1.83 5.54 -5.04
N LEU A 9 -0.57 5.65 -4.67
CA LEU A 9 -0.13 5.46 -3.29
C LEU A 9 -0.25 6.80 -2.57
N GLY A 10 -1.43 7.03 -1.99
CA GLY A 10 -1.70 8.27 -1.25
C GLY A 10 -1.15 8.25 0.16
N THR A 11 -1.07 9.43 0.77
CA THR A 11 -0.60 9.57 2.16
C THR A 11 -1.56 8.90 3.13
N THR A 12 -2.85 9.07 2.93
CA THR A 12 -3.89 8.56 3.82
C THR A 12 -4.55 7.30 3.26
N ASN A 13 -4.85 7.32 1.96
CA ASN A 13 -5.52 6.21 1.28
C ASN A 13 -4.84 5.95 -0.05
N SER A 14 -4.89 4.69 -0.47
CA SER A 14 -4.34 4.27 -1.75
C SER A 14 -5.45 3.60 -2.56
N CYS A 15 -5.28 3.55 -3.87
CA CYS A 15 -6.21 2.83 -4.73
C CYS A 15 -5.47 2.20 -5.89
N VAL A 16 -6.12 1.21 -6.52
CA VAL A 16 -5.59 0.53 -7.67
C VAL A 16 -6.65 0.47 -8.76
N ALA A 17 -6.23 0.66 -10.00
CA ALA A 17 -7.12 0.64 -11.16
C ALA A 17 -6.52 -0.21 -12.28
N VAL A 18 -7.38 -0.72 -13.13
CA VAL A 18 -6.99 -1.45 -14.33
C VAL A 18 -7.66 -0.79 -15.53
N MET A 19 -7.01 -0.86 -16.70
CA MET A 19 -7.61 -0.36 -17.93
C MET A 19 -8.58 -1.39 -18.47
N GLU A 20 -9.85 -1.04 -18.55
CA GLU A 20 -10.90 -1.87 -19.13
C GLU A 20 -11.64 -1.07 -20.21
N GLY A 21 -11.69 -1.60 -21.40
CA GLY A 21 -12.40 -0.94 -22.51
C GLY A 21 -11.88 0.45 -22.82
N GLY A 22 -10.60 0.70 -22.62
CA GLY A 22 -9.98 2.00 -22.84
C GLY A 22 -10.16 3.00 -21.73
N LYS A 23 -10.76 2.58 -20.60
CA LYS A 23 -11.00 3.47 -19.45
C LYS A 23 -10.41 2.86 -18.18
N PRO A 24 -9.88 3.70 -17.26
CA PRO A 24 -9.43 3.18 -15.98
C PRO A 24 -10.62 2.81 -15.11
N THR A 25 -10.56 1.63 -14.52
CA THR A 25 -11.59 1.14 -13.61
C THR A 25 -10.95 0.88 -12.25
N VAL A 26 -11.43 1.56 -11.22
CA VAL A 26 -10.92 1.36 -9.86
C VAL A 26 -11.38 0.01 -9.35
N ILE A 27 -10.42 -0.77 -8.85
CA ILE A 27 -10.66 -2.13 -8.37
C ILE A 27 -11.07 -2.09 -6.91
N ALA A 28 -12.14 -2.84 -6.57
CA ALA A 28 -12.52 -3.05 -5.18
C ALA A 28 -11.53 -4.01 -4.53
N ASN A 29 -11.13 -3.71 -3.29
CA ASN A 29 -10.23 -4.57 -2.54
C ASN A 29 -10.99 -5.75 -1.92
N GLN A 30 -10.29 -6.61 -1.19
CA GLN A 30 -10.89 -7.79 -0.58
C GLN A 30 -11.97 -7.42 0.46
N GLU A 31 -11.88 -6.22 1.03
CA GLU A 31 -12.87 -5.70 1.98
C GLU A 31 -14.06 -5.04 1.30
N GLY A 32 -14.10 -5.04 -0.04
CA GLY A 32 -15.20 -4.47 -0.81
C GLY A 32 -15.15 -2.97 -1.00
N ALA A 33 -14.05 -2.32 -0.62
CA ALA A 33 -13.90 -0.87 -0.76
C ALA A 33 -13.02 -0.54 -1.96
N ARG A 34 -13.22 0.65 -2.52
CA ARG A 34 -12.44 1.13 -3.66
C ARG A 34 -11.16 1.84 -3.25
N THR A 35 -11.03 2.18 -1.97
CA THR A 35 -9.80 2.74 -1.43
C THR A 35 -9.28 1.84 -0.32
N THR A 36 -7.95 1.83 -0.16
CA THR A 36 -7.28 1.06 0.88
C THR A 36 -6.54 2.04 1.77
N PRO A 37 -6.83 2.06 3.08
CA PRO A 37 -6.05 2.92 3.97
C PRO A 37 -4.56 2.60 3.86
N SER A 38 -3.74 3.64 3.79
CA SER A 38 -2.28 3.51 3.68
C SER A 38 -1.69 3.25 5.07
N ILE A 39 -2.11 2.15 5.69
CA ILE A 39 -1.77 1.79 7.07
C ILE A 39 -1.28 0.35 7.11
N VAL A 40 -0.18 0.13 7.82
CA VAL A 40 0.39 -1.20 8.05
C VAL A 40 0.49 -1.41 9.56
N ALA A 41 0.10 -2.59 10.03
CA ALA A 41 0.19 -2.94 11.43
C ALA A 41 0.73 -4.36 11.60
N PHE A 42 1.31 -4.61 12.77
CA PHE A 42 1.82 -5.93 13.12
C PHE A 42 1.13 -6.39 14.41
N THR A 43 0.58 -7.60 14.38
CA THR A 43 -0.10 -8.17 15.54
C THR A 43 0.91 -8.75 16.52
N LYS A 44 0.41 -9.13 17.70
CA LYS A 44 1.25 -9.80 18.72
C LYS A 44 1.86 -11.10 18.22
N ASN A 45 1.20 -11.76 17.28
CA ASN A 45 1.67 -13.01 16.70
C ASN A 45 2.62 -12.80 15.52
N GLY A 46 2.97 -11.55 15.22
CA GLY A 46 3.85 -11.25 14.10
C GLY A 46 3.15 -11.19 12.74
N GLU A 47 1.83 -11.27 12.71
CA GLU A 47 1.08 -11.14 11.47
C GLU A 47 1.07 -9.69 11.00
N ARG A 48 1.16 -9.51 9.69
CA ARG A 48 1.11 -8.20 9.07
C ARG A 48 -0.30 -7.90 8.56
N LEU A 49 -0.84 -6.75 8.98
CA LEU A 49 -2.12 -6.26 8.50
C LEU A 49 -1.88 -5.03 7.63
N VAL A 50 -2.59 -4.91 6.53
CA VAL A 50 -2.48 -3.76 5.62
C VAL A 50 -3.88 -3.29 5.26
N GLY A 51 -4.09 -1.97 5.27
CA GLY A 51 -5.34 -1.37 4.87
C GLY A 51 -6.38 -1.33 5.98
N GLU A 52 -7.61 -1.66 5.66
CA GLU A 52 -8.72 -1.58 6.60
C GLU A 52 -8.53 -2.42 7.87
N PRO A 53 -8.07 -3.67 7.79
CA PRO A 53 -7.78 -4.42 9.01
C PRO A 53 -6.77 -3.73 9.93
N ALA A 54 -5.74 -3.10 9.35
CA ALA A 54 -4.76 -2.35 10.13
C ALA A 54 -5.40 -1.12 10.78
N LYS A 55 -6.24 -0.42 10.03
CA LYS A 55 -6.91 0.78 10.53
C LYS A 55 -7.84 0.47 11.70
N ARG A 56 -8.58 -0.63 11.61
CA ARG A 56 -9.56 -0.99 12.64
C ARG A 56 -8.94 -1.23 14.01
N GLN A 57 -7.71 -1.72 14.07
CA GLN A 57 -7.05 -2.02 15.33
C GLN A 57 -6.01 -0.94 15.70
N ALA A 58 -5.95 0.18 14.99
CA ALA A 58 -4.93 1.20 15.21
C ALA A 58 -4.96 1.78 16.62
N VAL A 59 -6.14 2.02 17.17
CA VAL A 59 -6.29 2.60 18.51
C VAL A 59 -5.78 1.64 19.58
N THR A 60 -6.07 0.35 19.42
CA THR A 60 -5.68 -0.66 20.44
C THR A 60 -4.25 -1.16 20.27
N ASN A 61 -3.60 -0.84 19.16
CA ASN A 61 -2.26 -1.32 18.83
C ASN A 61 -1.42 -0.20 18.19
N ALA A 62 -1.48 1.00 18.74
CA ALA A 62 -0.86 2.18 18.14
C ALA A 62 0.65 2.03 17.96
N GLU A 63 1.33 1.35 18.86
CA GLU A 63 2.78 1.20 18.81
C GLU A 63 3.25 0.36 17.61
N LYS A 64 2.42 -0.56 17.14
CA LYS A 64 2.76 -1.45 16.01
C LYS A 64 1.99 -1.09 14.74
N THR A 65 1.40 0.10 14.69
CA THR A 65 0.63 0.58 13.55
C THR A 65 1.32 1.78 12.93
N ILE A 66 1.56 1.71 11.62
CA ILE A 66 2.27 2.74 10.87
C ILE A 66 1.29 3.36 9.86
N SER A 67 1.12 4.68 9.94
CA SER A 67 0.26 5.42 9.00
C SER A 67 1.05 6.56 8.37
N SER A 68 0.56 7.05 7.24
CA SER A 68 1.12 8.22 6.56
C SER A 68 2.63 8.11 6.26
N ILE A 69 3.11 6.90 6.01
CA ILE A 69 4.54 6.65 5.78
C ILE A 69 5.08 7.41 4.56
N LYS A 70 4.21 7.76 3.61
CA LYS A 70 4.60 8.49 2.42
C LYS A 70 5.27 9.82 2.75
N ARG A 71 4.93 10.43 3.88
CA ARG A 71 5.52 11.69 4.33
C ARG A 71 7.01 11.56 4.65
N HIS A 72 7.48 10.34 4.88
CA HIS A 72 8.87 10.07 5.25
C HIS A 72 9.68 9.51 4.08
N MET A 73 9.08 9.39 2.90
CA MET A 73 9.79 8.88 1.73
C MET A 73 11.00 9.74 1.38
N GLY A 74 12.10 9.09 1.06
CA GLY A 74 13.35 9.78 0.72
C GLY A 74 14.14 10.25 1.93
N THR A 75 13.72 9.92 3.15
CA THR A 75 14.43 10.30 4.38
C THR A 75 15.06 9.06 5.04
N ASP A 76 15.84 9.30 6.08
CA ASP A 76 16.44 8.22 6.89
C ASP A 76 15.51 7.72 7.99
N TYR A 77 14.25 8.13 7.96
CA TYR A 77 13.25 7.71 8.94
C TYR A 77 13.12 6.19 8.99
N LYS A 78 13.03 5.66 10.21
CA LYS A 78 12.80 4.24 10.42
C LYS A 78 11.83 4.05 11.56
N GLN A 79 10.91 3.12 11.39
CA GLN A 79 9.93 2.77 12.40
C GLN A 79 10.37 1.47 13.07
N ALA A 80 10.57 1.50 14.37
CA ALA A 80 10.91 0.29 15.12
C ALA A 80 9.64 -0.47 15.49
N ILE A 81 9.61 -1.75 15.14
CA ILE A 81 8.53 -2.68 15.51
C ILE A 81 9.21 -3.91 16.10
N ASP A 82 9.00 -4.15 17.40
CA ASP A 82 9.68 -5.21 18.12
C ASP A 82 11.21 -5.08 17.95
N ASP A 83 11.90 -6.08 17.43
CA ASP A 83 13.35 -6.05 17.24
C ASP A 83 13.77 -5.59 15.86
N LYS A 84 12.81 -5.15 15.02
CA LYS A 84 13.09 -4.79 13.64
C LYS A 84 12.82 -3.33 13.38
N GLN A 85 13.58 -2.76 12.45
CA GLN A 85 13.36 -1.41 11.97
C GLN A 85 12.91 -1.46 10.51
N TYR A 86 11.91 -0.65 10.18
CA TYR A 86 11.35 -0.60 8.83
C TYR A 86 11.53 0.79 8.24
N SER A 87 12.06 0.86 7.02
CA SER A 87 12.19 2.11 6.28
C SER A 87 10.85 2.47 5.61
N PRO A 88 10.66 3.74 5.21
CA PRO A 88 9.46 4.10 4.45
C PRO A 88 9.28 3.26 3.19
N GLN A 89 10.36 2.92 2.50
CA GLN A 89 10.30 2.09 1.31
C GLN A 89 9.79 0.68 1.60
N GLN A 90 10.22 0.09 2.72
CA GLN A 90 9.77 -1.24 3.12
C GLN A 90 8.28 -1.25 3.45
N ILE A 91 7.81 -0.24 4.17
CA ILE A 91 6.39 -0.12 4.53
C ILE A 91 5.55 0.13 3.29
N SER A 92 6.01 1.02 2.40
CA SER A 92 5.32 1.29 1.14
C SER A 92 5.23 0.03 0.28
N ALA A 93 6.28 -0.78 0.24
CA ALA A 93 6.27 -2.04 -0.49
C ALA A 93 5.20 -3.01 0.04
N MET A 94 4.98 -3.02 1.35
CA MET A 94 3.93 -3.85 1.95
C MET A 94 2.54 -3.43 1.49
N ILE A 95 2.31 -2.11 1.39
CA ILE A 95 1.04 -1.57 0.88
C ILE A 95 0.88 -1.95 -0.60
N LEU A 96 1.94 -1.80 -1.39
CA LEU A 96 1.92 -2.15 -2.81
C LEU A 96 1.63 -3.64 -3.02
N GLN A 97 2.18 -4.50 -2.18
CA GLN A 97 1.94 -5.94 -2.26
C GLN A 97 0.46 -6.28 -2.01
N LYS A 98 -0.17 -5.61 -1.05
CA LYS A 98 -1.60 -5.81 -0.81
C LYS A 98 -2.43 -5.35 -1.99
N LEU A 99 -2.11 -4.16 -2.55
CA LEU A 99 -2.84 -3.65 -3.70
C LEU A 99 -2.70 -4.58 -4.91
N LYS A 100 -1.50 -5.12 -5.11
CA LYS A 100 -1.26 -6.09 -6.17
C LYS A 100 -2.08 -7.35 -5.96
N ALA A 101 -2.11 -7.88 -4.74
CA ALA A 101 -2.87 -9.08 -4.42
C ALA A 101 -4.38 -8.86 -4.64
N ASP A 102 -4.89 -7.70 -4.24
CA ASP A 102 -6.30 -7.34 -4.46
C ASP A 102 -6.62 -7.27 -5.95
N ALA A 103 -5.70 -6.69 -6.74
CA ALA A 103 -5.88 -6.60 -8.18
C ALA A 103 -5.86 -7.98 -8.84
N GLU A 104 -4.95 -8.84 -8.43
CA GLU A 104 -4.87 -10.19 -8.96
C GLU A 104 -6.11 -11.01 -8.60
N GLY A 105 -6.65 -10.81 -7.39
CA GLY A 105 -7.89 -11.46 -6.98
C GLY A 105 -9.09 -10.99 -7.80
N TYR A 106 -9.15 -9.69 -8.10
CA TYR A 106 -10.23 -9.13 -8.92
C TYR A 106 -10.15 -9.62 -10.37
N LEU A 107 -8.94 -9.62 -10.95
CA LEU A 107 -8.74 -9.96 -12.36
C LEU A 107 -8.71 -11.47 -12.61
N GLY A 108 -8.43 -12.26 -11.60
CA GLY A 108 -8.26 -13.69 -11.75
C GLY A 108 -6.99 -14.10 -12.48
N GLU A 109 -6.01 -13.19 -12.57
CA GLU A 109 -4.74 -13.48 -13.23
C GLU A 109 -3.61 -12.68 -12.57
N LYS A 110 -2.38 -13.08 -12.83
CA LYS A 110 -1.22 -12.41 -12.26
C LYS A 110 -0.97 -11.06 -12.94
N VAL A 111 -0.50 -10.10 -12.13
CA VAL A 111 -0.11 -8.77 -12.59
C VAL A 111 1.40 -8.67 -12.51
N SER A 112 2.04 -8.37 -13.65
CA SER A 112 3.50 -8.26 -13.71
C SER A 112 3.99 -6.82 -13.81
N GLU A 113 3.11 -5.87 -14.12
CA GLU A 113 3.50 -4.48 -14.31
C GLU A 113 2.51 -3.55 -13.63
N ALA A 114 3.05 -2.48 -13.06
CA ALA A 114 2.25 -1.45 -12.42
C ALA A 114 2.84 -0.08 -12.71
N VAL A 115 1.96 0.91 -12.92
CA VAL A 115 2.34 2.32 -12.99
C VAL A 115 1.95 2.95 -11.66
N ILE A 116 2.93 3.47 -10.94
CA ILE A 116 2.71 4.05 -9.61
C ILE A 116 2.79 5.57 -9.73
N THR A 117 1.71 6.24 -9.32
CA THR A 117 1.64 7.70 -9.33
C THR A 117 2.38 8.25 -8.13
N VAL A 118 3.26 9.22 -8.37
CA VAL A 118 3.96 9.93 -7.30
C VAL A 118 3.77 11.43 -7.51
N PRO A 119 3.81 12.24 -6.43
CA PRO A 119 3.73 13.69 -6.58
C PRO A 119 4.89 14.23 -7.41
N ALA A 120 4.63 15.31 -8.15
CA ALA A 120 5.67 15.94 -8.99
C ALA A 120 6.85 16.45 -8.17
N TYR A 121 6.63 16.81 -6.91
CA TYR A 121 7.68 17.29 -6.03
C TYR A 121 8.57 16.19 -5.44
N PHE A 122 8.25 14.93 -5.68
CA PHE A 122 9.12 13.83 -5.21
C PHE A 122 10.47 13.90 -5.92
N ASN A 123 11.55 13.76 -5.15
CA ASN A 123 12.89 13.65 -5.69
C ASN A 123 13.20 12.19 -6.04
N ASP A 124 14.43 11.94 -6.56
CA ASP A 124 14.80 10.60 -6.99
C ASP A 124 14.76 9.57 -5.85
N ALA A 125 15.19 9.97 -4.64
CA ALA A 125 15.18 9.08 -3.49
C ALA A 125 13.74 8.67 -3.11
N GLN A 126 12.79 9.58 -3.22
CA GLN A 126 11.39 9.30 -2.92
C GLN A 126 10.74 8.38 -3.95
N ARG A 127 11.18 8.45 -5.21
CA ARG A 127 10.61 7.65 -6.29
C ARG A 127 11.13 6.22 -6.32
N GLN A 128 12.31 6.00 -5.76
CA GLN A 128 12.87 4.66 -5.66
C GLN A 128 12.14 3.80 -4.63
#